data_cb4a2fc684ebf66f2771f77735251a4d
#
_entry.id   cb4a2fc684ebf66f2771f77735251a4d
#
_cell.length_a   1.000
_cell.length_b   1.000
_cell.length_c   1.000
_cell.angle_alpha   90.00
_cell.angle_beta   90.00
_cell.angle_gamma   90.00
#
_symmetry.space_group_name_H-M   'P 1'
#
loop_
_entity.id
_entity.type
_entity.pdbx_description
1 polymer ?
#
loop_
_entity_poly.entity_id
_entity_poly.type
_entity_poly.pdbx_seq_one_letter_code
_entity_poly.pdbx_strand_id
1 'polypeptide(L)'
;MTENDRLIIFVKNPEIGRVKTRLAKTIGDEQALSIYQKLLLYTKEITKGLNADKSVYYSEHIDNNDLWDNMLFSKHLQRGDDLGERMQNAFADAFAQGKERVIIIGSDCLELETYIIKEAFAVLENNDVVLGPAKDGGYYMIGMTAFLPTLFEDKNWSTDDLLMDTILDLKKMNAKYYLLKTLNDIDTIEDLKALDKFPHQKNEDWF
;
A
#
# COMPACT_ATOMS: atom_id res chain seq x y z
N MET A 1 13.87 10.94 6.12
CA MET A 1 13.98 9.50 5.79
C MET A 1 15.44 9.11 5.78
N THR A 2 15.75 7.92 6.26
CA THR A 2 17.09 7.35 6.42
C THR A 2 17.08 5.88 5.96
N GLU A 3 18.23 5.22 5.95
CA GLU A 3 18.32 3.77 5.69
C GLU A 3 17.66 2.90 6.78
N ASN A 4 17.38 3.48 7.96
CA ASN A 4 16.63 2.82 9.03
C ASN A 4 15.12 2.86 8.79
N ASP A 5 14.64 3.65 7.82
CA ASP A 5 13.25 3.67 7.40
C ASP A 5 13.01 2.59 6.34
N ARG A 6 11.86 1.91 6.41
CA ARG A 6 11.46 0.93 5.39
C ARG A 6 10.11 1.27 4.80
N LEU A 7 10.06 1.32 3.47
CA LEU A 7 8.83 1.32 2.71
C LEU A 7 8.59 -0.08 2.14
N ILE A 8 7.49 -0.69 2.51
CA ILE A 8 7.03 -1.98 2.02
C ILE A 8 5.88 -1.73 1.03
N ILE A 9 5.97 -2.33 -0.14
CA ILE A 9 4.97 -2.23 -1.20
C ILE A 9 4.33 -3.61 -1.37
N PHE A 10 3.04 -3.73 -1.06
CA PHE A 10 2.28 -4.95 -1.28
C PHE A 10 1.76 -4.98 -2.71
N VAL A 11 2.09 -6.05 -3.43
CA VAL A 11 1.68 -6.25 -4.81
C VAL A 11 1.02 -7.62 -4.99
N LYS A 12 0.05 -7.70 -5.89
CA LYS A 12 -0.38 -8.99 -6.47
C LYS A 12 0.49 -9.30 -7.67
N ASN A 13 0.72 -10.58 -7.95
CA ASN A 13 1.34 -10.96 -9.21
C ASN A 13 0.40 -10.56 -10.36
N PRO A 14 0.90 -9.88 -11.41
CA PRO A 14 0.07 -9.37 -12.51
C PRO A 14 -0.35 -10.49 -13.46
N GLU A 15 -1.29 -11.32 -13.02
CA GLU A 15 -1.82 -12.46 -13.75
C GLU A 15 -3.25 -12.19 -14.24
N ILE A 16 -3.55 -12.61 -15.48
CA ILE A 16 -4.87 -12.45 -16.10
C ILE A 16 -5.95 -13.15 -15.27
N GLY A 17 -7.07 -12.46 -15.04
CA GLY A 17 -8.19 -12.97 -14.24
C GLY A 17 -7.95 -13.00 -12.71
N ARG A 18 -6.75 -12.62 -12.22
CA ARG A 18 -6.42 -12.63 -10.79
C ARG A 18 -6.29 -11.23 -10.16
N VAL A 19 -6.19 -10.20 -10.98
CA VAL A 19 -6.03 -8.82 -10.55
C VAL A 19 -7.23 -7.98 -10.99
N LYS A 20 -7.61 -6.99 -10.18
CA LYS A 20 -8.70 -6.03 -10.48
C LYS A 20 -9.98 -6.71 -10.98
N THR A 21 -10.37 -7.79 -10.34
CA THR A 21 -11.51 -8.64 -10.76
C THR A 21 -12.85 -7.90 -10.74
N ARG A 22 -13.02 -6.85 -9.89
CA ARG A 22 -14.23 -6.00 -9.92
C ARG A 22 -14.26 -5.17 -11.20
N LEU A 23 -13.12 -4.56 -11.57
CA LEU A 23 -12.95 -3.80 -12.80
C LEU A 23 -13.11 -4.71 -14.03
N ALA A 24 -12.51 -5.91 -13.99
CA ALA A 24 -12.56 -6.90 -15.07
C ALA A 24 -14.01 -7.31 -15.46
N LYS A 25 -14.94 -7.31 -14.52
CA LYS A 25 -16.37 -7.57 -14.81
C LYS A 25 -16.95 -6.59 -15.83
N THR A 26 -16.40 -5.38 -15.92
CA THR A 26 -16.91 -4.34 -16.83
C THR A 26 -16.09 -4.24 -18.11
N ILE A 27 -14.74 -4.34 -18.00
CA ILE A 27 -13.83 -4.08 -19.14
C ILE A 27 -13.11 -5.32 -19.66
N GLY A 28 -13.27 -6.47 -19.01
CA GLY A 28 -12.57 -7.73 -19.34
C GLY A 28 -11.20 -7.87 -18.65
N ASP A 29 -10.73 -9.11 -18.56
CA ASP A 29 -9.55 -9.48 -17.81
C ASP A 29 -8.25 -8.90 -18.38
N GLU A 30 -8.12 -8.85 -19.71
CA GLU A 30 -6.94 -8.32 -20.39
C GLU A 30 -6.75 -6.82 -20.14
N GLN A 31 -7.84 -6.05 -20.23
CA GLN A 31 -7.78 -4.60 -19.97
C GLN A 31 -7.54 -4.32 -18.48
N ALA A 32 -8.17 -5.09 -17.59
CA ALA A 32 -7.95 -4.98 -16.15
C ALA A 32 -6.50 -5.30 -15.77
N LEU A 33 -5.88 -6.31 -16.38
CA LEU A 33 -4.46 -6.62 -16.22
C LEU A 33 -3.58 -5.46 -16.73
N SER A 34 -3.86 -4.91 -17.90
CA SER A 34 -3.12 -3.76 -18.45
C SER A 34 -3.16 -2.55 -17.52
N ILE A 35 -4.34 -2.24 -16.97
CA ILE A 35 -4.51 -1.16 -15.98
C ILE A 35 -3.69 -1.46 -14.72
N TYR A 36 -3.75 -2.69 -14.20
CA TYR A 36 -2.98 -3.05 -13.01
C TYR A 36 -1.46 -2.92 -13.24
N GLN A 37 -0.95 -3.32 -14.41
CA GLN A 37 0.46 -3.13 -14.76
C GLN A 37 0.86 -1.64 -14.79
N LYS A 38 -0.02 -0.77 -15.26
CA LYS A 38 0.20 0.69 -15.22
C LYS A 38 0.22 1.22 -13.79
N LEU A 39 -0.66 0.71 -12.90
CA LEU A 39 -0.66 1.04 -11.47
C LEU A 39 0.65 0.61 -10.78
N LEU A 40 1.16 -0.57 -11.08
CA LEU A 40 2.46 -1.04 -10.58
C LEU A 40 3.60 -0.14 -11.07
N LEU A 41 3.60 0.24 -12.35
CA LEU A 41 4.60 1.15 -12.91
C LEU A 41 4.55 2.52 -12.21
N TYR A 42 3.35 3.07 -12.03
CA TYR A 42 3.16 4.31 -11.29
C TYR A 42 3.71 4.23 -9.86
N THR A 43 3.36 3.17 -9.12
CA THR A 43 3.83 2.95 -7.74
C THR A 43 5.36 2.86 -7.69
N LYS A 44 5.99 2.18 -8.66
CA LYS A 44 7.44 2.16 -8.80
C LYS A 44 8.00 3.57 -8.98
N GLU A 45 7.43 4.36 -9.92
CA GLU A 45 7.94 5.70 -10.24
C GLU A 45 7.89 6.64 -9.03
N ILE A 46 6.81 6.66 -8.25
CA ILE A 46 6.68 7.52 -7.07
C ILE A 46 7.54 7.08 -5.89
N THR A 47 8.02 5.83 -5.88
CA THR A 47 8.78 5.26 -4.75
C THR A 47 10.27 5.09 -5.02
N LYS A 48 10.70 4.92 -6.28
CA LYS A 48 12.09 4.60 -6.63
C LYS A 48 13.13 5.61 -6.10
N GLY A 49 12.78 6.90 -6.06
CA GLY A 49 13.67 7.99 -5.62
C GLY A 49 13.62 8.30 -4.13
N LEU A 50 12.89 7.52 -3.31
CA LEU A 50 12.83 7.72 -1.87
C LEU A 50 14.12 7.25 -1.21
N ASN A 51 14.62 8.04 -0.25
CA ASN A 51 15.77 7.68 0.58
C ASN A 51 15.32 6.86 1.80
N ALA A 52 14.78 5.66 1.51
CA ALA A 52 14.40 4.65 2.49
C ALA A 52 14.77 3.29 1.91
N ASP A 53 14.95 2.30 2.76
CA ASP A 53 15.01 0.90 2.32
C ASP A 53 13.65 0.50 1.71
N LYS A 54 13.64 -0.06 0.52
CA LYS A 54 12.40 -0.38 -0.22
C LYS A 54 12.29 -1.87 -0.44
N SER A 55 11.14 -2.42 -0.10
CA SER A 55 10.85 -3.85 -0.23
C SER A 55 9.52 -4.07 -0.96
N VAL A 56 9.50 -4.99 -1.92
CA VAL A 56 8.28 -5.41 -2.62
C VAL A 56 7.88 -6.79 -2.12
N TYR A 57 6.63 -6.92 -1.69
CA TYR A 57 6.06 -8.17 -1.17
C TYR A 57 5.00 -8.70 -2.14
N TYR A 58 5.28 -9.84 -2.77
CA TYR A 58 4.41 -10.49 -3.76
C TYR A 58 3.40 -11.42 -3.11
N SER A 59 2.21 -11.49 -3.68
CA SER A 59 1.13 -12.34 -3.13
C SER A 59 1.35 -13.83 -3.34
N GLU A 60 1.95 -14.26 -4.46
CA GLU A 60 2.02 -15.67 -4.86
C GLU A 60 3.45 -16.17 -5.05
N HIS A 61 4.28 -15.43 -5.80
CA HIS A 61 5.66 -15.82 -6.09
C HIS A 61 6.53 -14.58 -6.37
N ILE A 62 7.83 -14.72 -6.11
CA ILE A 62 8.80 -13.66 -6.41
C ILE A 62 9.20 -13.76 -7.88
N ASP A 63 9.01 -12.67 -8.63
CA ASP A 63 9.54 -12.52 -9.98
C ASP A 63 10.81 -11.66 -9.94
N ASN A 64 11.93 -12.23 -10.38
CA ASN A 64 13.21 -11.53 -10.43
C ASN A 64 13.44 -10.74 -11.72
N ASN A 65 12.57 -10.91 -12.73
CA ASN A 65 12.68 -10.26 -14.04
C ASN A 65 11.53 -9.30 -14.32
N ASP A 66 10.91 -8.76 -13.29
CA ASP A 66 9.79 -7.83 -13.38
C ASP A 66 10.25 -6.35 -13.41
N LEU A 67 9.30 -5.46 -13.26
CA LEU A 67 9.54 -4.01 -13.29
C LEU A 67 10.35 -3.47 -12.08
N TRP A 68 10.43 -4.21 -10.95
CA TRP A 68 11.10 -3.74 -9.73
C TRP A 68 12.60 -4.04 -9.80
N ASP A 69 13.42 -3.00 -9.96
CA ASP A 69 14.88 -3.12 -10.04
C ASP A 69 15.46 -3.70 -8.74
N ASN A 70 16.13 -4.85 -8.85
CA ASN A 70 16.76 -5.55 -7.73
C ASN A 70 17.86 -4.75 -7.01
N MET A 71 18.39 -3.69 -7.64
CA MET A 71 19.35 -2.77 -7.00
C MET A 71 18.67 -1.75 -6.09
N LEU A 72 17.37 -1.50 -6.28
CA LEU A 72 16.60 -0.48 -5.55
C LEU A 72 15.56 -1.08 -4.61
N PHE A 73 15.09 -2.29 -4.90
CA PHE A 73 14.01 -2.96 -4.17
C PHE A 73 14.42 -4.37 -3.79
N SER A 74 14.36 -4.69 -2.50
CA SER A 74 14.42 -6.09 -2.05
C SER A 74 13.08 -6.77 -2.31
N LYS A 75 13.09 -8.08 -2.63
CA LYS A 75 11.89 -8.82 -3.01
C LYS A 75 11.58 -9.90 -2.00
N HIS A 76 10.33 -9.97 -1.57
CA HIS A 76 9.84 -10.87 -0.54
C HIS A 76 8.49 -11.47 -0.94
N LEU A 77 8.13 -12.58 -0.30
CA LEU A 77 6.80 -13.18 -0.41
C LEU A 77 5.96 -12.76 0.80
N GLN A 78 4.71 -12.37 0.57
CA GLN A 78 3.73 -12.20 1.64
C GLN A 78 3.47 -13.54 2.32
N ARG A 79 3.42 -13.56 3.65
CA ARG A 79 3.21 -14.76 4.45
C ARG A 79 2.05 -14.53 5.41
N GLY A 80 1.06 -15.42 5.38
CA GLY A 80 -0.15 -15.37 6.19
C GLY A 80 -1.38 -15.76 5.38
N ASP A 81 -2.43 -16.18 6.06
CA ASP A 81 -3.65 -16.67 5.44
C ASP A 81 -4.55 -15.53 4.97
N ASP A 82 -4.50 -14.39 5.65
CA ASP A 82 -5.24 -13.19 5.29
C ASP A 82 -4.33 -11.94 5.17
N LEU A 83 -4.92 -10.81 4.78
CA LEU A 83 -4.20 -9.54 4.61
C LEU A 83 -3.57 -9.04 5.92
N GLY A 84 -4.25 -9.24 7.04
CA GLY A 84 -3.77 -8.82 8.35
C GLY A 84 -2.53 -9.57 8.78
N GLU A 85 -2.55 -10.90 8.72
CA GLU A 85 -1.38 -11.73 9.01
C GLU A 85 -0.21 -11.41 8.09
N ARG A 86 -0.48 -11.16 6.80
CA ARG A 86 0.55 -10.78 5.83
C ARG A 86 1.21 -9.45 6.19
N MET A 87 0.43 -8.43 6.57
CA MET A 87 0.97 -7.16 7.02
C MET A 87 1.70 -7.30 8.36
N GLN A 88 1.13 -8.03 9.31
CA GLN A 88 1.74 -8.31 10.62
C GLN A 88 3.12 -8.95 10.46
N ASN A 89 3.23 -9.99 9.63
CA ASN A 89 4.50 -10.67 9.37
C ASN A 89 5.52 -9.75 8.67
N ALA A 90 5.08 -8.93 7.73
CA ALA A 90 5.96 -7.97 7.04
C ALA A 90 6.51 -6.90 8.00
N PHE A 91 5.68 -6.38 8.91
CA PHE A 91 6.12 -5.46 9.97
C PHE A 91 7.08 -6.15 10.95
N ALA A 92 6.72 -7.35 11.43
CA ALA A 92 7.57 -8.11 12.35
C ALA A 92 8.98 -8.35 11.77
N ASP A 93 9.07 -8.76 10.50
CA ASP A 93 10.34 -8.96 9.82
C ASP A 93 11.15 -7.66 9.71
N ALA A 94 10.51 -6.55 9.42
CA ALA A 94 11.19 -5.25 9.29
C ALA A 94 11.74 -4.76 10.64
N PHE A 95 10.95 -4.83 11.71
CA PHE A 95 11.41 -4.44 13.05
C PHE A 95 12.47 -5.40 13.60
N ALA A 96 12.38 -6.71 13.32
CA ALA A 96 13.42 -7.68 13.69
C ALA A 96 14.76 -7.40 12.99
N GLN A 97 14.75 -6.73 11.83
CA GLN A 97 15.95 -6.27 11.13
C GLN A 97 16.44 -4.88 11.59
N GLY A 98 15.88 -4.34 12.68
CA GLY A 98 16.31 -3.08 13.28
C GLY A 98 15.79 -1.82 12.57
N LYS A 99 14.72 -1.93 11.76
CA LYS A 99 14.10 -0.74 11.17
C LYS A 99 13.36 0.06 12.25
N GLU A 100 13.40 1.39 12.14
CA GLU A 100 12.85 2.32 13.13
C GLU A 100 11.47 2.83 12.75
N ARG A 101 11.24 3.08 11.45
CA ARG A 101 9.95 3.51 10.91
C ARG A 101 9.62 2.63 9.71
N VAL A 102 8.52 1.94 9.76
CA VAL A 102 8.09 1.02 8.71
C VAL A 102 6.72 1.46 8.20
N ILE A 103 6.59 1.57 6.88
CA ILE A 103 5.34 1.92 6.20
C ILE A 103 5.02 0.82 5.19
N ILE A 104 3.76 0.35 5.19
CA ILE A 104 3.21 -0.51 4.13
C ILE A 104 2.25 0.33 3.29
N ILE A 105 2.37 0.22 1.97
CA ILE A 105 1.43 0.76 0.98
C ILE A 105 0.89 -0.33 0.06
N GLY A 106 -0.32 -0.14 -0.44
CA GLY A 106 -0.84 -0.85 -1.61
C GLY A 106 -0.20 -0.36 -2.92
N SER A 107 -0.58 -0.97 -4.03
CA SER A 107 -0.05 -0.66 -5.36
C SER A 107 -1.14 -0.22 -6.36
N ASP A 108 -2.27 0.25 -5.86
CA ASP A 108 -3.48 0.52 -6.65
C ASP A 108 -4.10 1.92 -6.44
N CYS A 109 -3.38 2.81 -5.75
CA CYS A 109 -3.79 4.19 -5.50
C CYS A 109 -3.03 5.17 -6.40
N LEU A 110 -3.64 5.65 -7.47
CA LEU A 110 -3.06 6.66 -8.37
C LEU A 110 -2.99 8.07 -7.76
N GLU A 111 -3.78 8.34 -6.73
CA GLU A 111 -3.74 9.62 -6.02
C GLU A 111 -2.57 9.70 -5.02
N LEU A 112 -1.89 8.57 -4.74
CA LEU A 112 -0.73 8.53 -3.86
C LEU A 112 0.48 9.15 -4.56
N GLU A 113 1.02 10.20 -4.00
CA GLU A 113 2.19 10.91 -4.54
C GLU A 113 3.41 10.76 -3.60
N THR A 114 4.61 10.93 -4.16
CA THR A 114 5.87 10.86 -3.40
C THR A 114 5.88 11.74 -2.15
N TYR A 115 5.27 12.94 -2.20
CA TYR A 115 5.25 13.85 -1.05
C TYR A 115 4.41 13.32 0.11
N ILE A 116 3.33 12.55 -0.16
CA ILE A 116 2.48 11.94 0.88
C ILE A 116 3.27 10.86 1.63
N ILE A 117 4.06 10.05 0.91
CA ILE A 117 4.94 9.05 1.54
C ILE A 117 5.99 9.74 2.40
N LYS A 118 6.56 10.85 1.93
CA LYS A 118 7.50 11.66 2.71
C LYS A 118 6.85 12.27 3.96
N GLU A 119 5.63 12.78 3.83
CA GLU A 119 4.82 13.27 4.95
C GLU A 119 4.59 12.16 5.98
N ALA A 120 4.23 10.94 5.53
CA ALA A 120 4.01 9.80 6.40
C ALA A 120 5.25 9.47 7.27
N PHE A 121 6.45 9.45 6.68
CA PHE A 121 7.67 9.26 7.45
C PHE A 121 7.98 10.42 8.39
N ALA A 122 7.67 11.66 7.99
CA ALA A 122 7.90 12.84 8.82
C ALA A 122 6.97 12.87 10.04
N VAL A 123 5.70 12.55 9.89
CA VAL A 123 4.75 12.54 11.01
C VAL A 123 5.02 11.43 12.02
N LEU A 124 5.65 10.33 11.60
CA LEU A 124 6.12 9.26 12.50
C LEU A 124 7.26 9.71 13.43
N GLU A 125 7.86 10.87 13.24
CA GLU A 125 8.81 11.43 14.22
C GLU A 125 8.15 11.82 15.55
N ASN A 126 6.83 12.06 15.55
CA ASN A 126 6.07 12.50 16.70
C ASN A 126 4.81 11.68 16.99
N ASN A 127 4.55 10.66 16.19
CA ASN A 127 3.40 9.75 16.31
C ASN A 127 3.86 8.30 16.25
N ASP A 128 3.14 7.43 16.94
CA ASP A 128 3.42 5.99 16.96
C ASP A 128 2.95 5.31 15.67
N VAL A 129 1.84 5.81 15.09
CA VAL A 129 1.20 5.25 13.89
C VAL A 129 0.78 6.35 12.93
N VAL A 130 0.89 6.08 11.61
CA VAL A 130 0.30 6.88 10.54
C VAL A 130 -0.65 6.00 9.74
N LEU A 131 -1.82 6.54 9.40
CA LEU A 131 -2.80 5.89 8.53
C LEU A 131 -3.12 6.80 7.34
N GLY A 132 -3.16 6.22 6.15
CA GLY A 132 -3.67 6.86 4.94
C GLY A 132 -5.05 6.29 4.61
N PRO A 133 -6.16 6.97 4.99
CA PRO A 133 -7.51 6.48 4.78
C PRO A 133 -7.85 6.28 3.31
N ALA A 134 -8.53 5.19 2.96
CA ALA A 134 -9.12 4.95 1.66
C ALA A 134 -10.63 5.25 1.69
N LYS A 135 -11.21 5.63 0.54
CA LYS A 135 -12.64 5.97 0.46
C LYS A 135 -13.56 4.78 0.70
N ASP A 136 -13.08 3.57 0.53
CA ASP A 136 -13.80 2.32 0.76
C ASP A 136 -13.88 1.92 2.25
N GLY A 137 -13.38 2.77 3.17
CA GLY A 137 -13.36 2.52 4.60
C GLY A 137 -12.15 1.75 5.12
N GLY A 138 -11.24 1.34 4.23
CA GLY A 138 -9.92 0.81 4.55
C GLY A 138 -8.84 1.89 4.63
N TYR A 139 -7.62 1.50 4.35
CA TYR A 139 -6.48 2.42 4.24
C TYR A 139 -5.52 1.97 3.12
N TYR A 140 -5.06 2.95 2.33
CA TYR A 140 -4.03 2.75 1.29
C TYR A 140 -2.62 2.68 1.87
N MET A 141 -2.47 3.11 3.14
CA MET A 141 -1.18 3.18 3.84
C MET A 141 -1.38 2.96 5.33
N ILE A 142 -0.48 2.17 5.93
CA ILE A 142 -0.30 2.07 7.38
C ILE A 142 1.20 2.11 7.69
N GLY A 143 1.60 2.89 8.69
CA GLY A 143 2.99 2.93 9.16
C GLY A 143 3.08 3.04 10.67
N MET A 144 4.18 2.56 11.24
CA MET A 144 4.42 2.58 12.68
C MET A 144 5.90 2.67 13.05
N THR A 145 6.18 3.07 14.30
CA THR A 145 7.54 3.20 14.85
C THR A 145 7.94 2.05 15.77
N ALA A 146 6.99 1.21 16.15
CA ALA A 146 7.21 -0.01 16.92
C ALA A 146 6.20 -1.06 16.46
N PHE A 147 6.56 -2.34 16.59
CA PHE A 147 5.66 -3.43 16.17
C PHE A 147 4.45 -3.52 17.10
N LEU A 148 3.25 -3.33 16.55
CA LEU A 148 1.95 -3.33 17.24
C LEU A 148 1.06 -4.46 16.68
N PRO A 149 1.27 -5.74 17.07
CA PRO A 149 0.56 -6.89 16.50
C PRO A 149 -0.95 -6.82 16.67
N THR A 150 -1.45 -6.26 17.77
CA THR A 150 -2.89 -6.13 18.06
C THR A 150 -3.67 -5.34 17.03
N LEU A 151 -3.01 -4.51 16.20
CA LEU A 151 -3.67 -3.80 15.10
C LEU A 151 -4.12 -4.73 13.97
N PHE A 152 -3.62 -5.97 13.94
CA PHE A 152 -3.90 -6.95 12.89
C PHE A 152 -4.75 -8.13 13.38
N GLU A 153 -4.98 -8.23 14.68
CA GLU A 153 -5.73 -9.32 15.31
C GLU A 153 -7.24 -9.02 15.29
N ASP A 154 -8.06 -10.04 15.11
CA ASP A 154 -9.53 -9.98 15.19
C ASP A 154 -10.15 -8.90 14.29
N LYS A 155 -9.60 -8.68 13.07
CA LYS A 155 -10.10 -7.71 12.10
C LYS A 155 -10.94 -8.35 11.00
N ASN A 156 -12.01 -7.65 10.65
CA ASN A 156 -12.76 -7.94 9.42
C ASN A 156 -12.09 -7.21 8.23
N TRP A 157 -11.14 -7.88 7.59
CA TRP A 157 -10.44 -7.30 6.45
C TRP A 157 -11.36 -7.08 5.26
N SER A 158 -11.11 -6.01 4.48
CA SER A 158 -11.88 -5.63 3.30
C SER A 158 -13.34 -5.22 3.61
N THR A 159 -13.57 -4.60 4.75
CA THR A 159 -14.84 -3.98 5.13
C THR A 159 -14.72 -2.47 5.27
N ASP A 160 -15.83 -1.77 5.12
CA ASP A 160 -15.91 -0.30 5.24
C ASP A 160 -15.62 0.21 6.67
N ASP A 161 -15.60 -0.66 7.67
CA ASP A 161 -15.38 -0.33 9.07
C ASP A 161 -13.89 -0.49 9.51
N LEU A 162 -13.02 -1.04 8.68
CA LEU A 162 -11.65 -1.40 9.02
C LEU A 162 -10.83 -0.23 9.60
N LEU A 163 -10.92 0.94 8.98
CA LEU A 163 -10.23 2.15 9.45
C LEU A 163 -10.71 2.55 10.86
N MET A 164 -12.03 2.54 11.06
CA MET A 164 -12.62 2.90 12.35
C MET A 164 -12.22 1.93 13.45
N ASP A 165 -12.26 0.63 13.19
CA ASP A 165 -11.82 -0.40 14.12
C ASP A 165 -10.34 -0.25 14.49
N THR A 166 -9.49 0.08 13.50
CA THR A 166 -8.07 0.34 13.75
C THR A 166 -7.87 1.58 14.62
N ILE A 167 -8.63 2.66 14.38
CA ILE A 167 -8.58 3.89 15.23
C ILE A 167 -9.06 3.60 16.66
N LEU A 168 -10.08 2.77 16.82
CA LEU A 168 -10.55 2.39 18.16
C LEU A 168 -9.49 1.63 18.95
N ASP A 169 -8.75 0.72 18.31
CA ASP A 169 -7.68 -0.01 18.98
C ASP A 169 -6.48 0.89 19.31
N LEU A 170 -6.11 1.81 18.42
CA LEU A 170 -5.09 2.83 18.72
C LEU A 170 -5.48 3.67 19.94
N LYS A 171 -6.74 4.07 20.07
CA LYS A 171 -7.26 4.79 21.24
C LYS A 171 -7.20 3.95 22.51
N LYS A 172 -7.58 2.65 22.47
CA LYS A 172 -7.49 1.73 23.60
C LYS A 172 -6.06 1.56 24.09
N MET A 173 -5.08 1.56 23.17
CA MET A 173 -3.66 1.46 23.48
C MET A 173 -3.02 2.78 23.91
N ASN A 174 -3.75 3.91 23.90
CA ASN A 174 -3.19 5.26 24.08
C ASN A 174 -2.08 5.59 23.07
N ALA A 175 -2.08 4.98 21.90
CA ALA A 175 -1.10 5.24 20.86
C ALA A 175 -1.41 6.56 20.16
N LYS A 176 -0.37 7.36 19.91
CA LYS A 176 -0.50 8.59 19.11
C LYS A 176 -0.56 8.22 17.64
N TYR A 177 -1.56 8.70 16.92
CA TYR A 177 -1.70 8.44 15.50
C TYR A 177 -1.98 9.70 14.70
N TYR A 178 -1.59 9.67 13.43
CA TYR A 178 -1.86 10.73 12.46
C TYR A 178 -2.64 10.15 11.27
N LEU A 179 -3.64 10.90 10.81
CA LEU A 179 -4.40 10.57 9.60
C LEU A 179 -3.95 11.47 8.46
N LEU A 180 -3.45 10.87 7.39
CA LEU A 180 -3.19 11.56 6.13
C LEU A 180 -4.50 11.89 5.41
N LYS A 181 -4.41 12.59 4.29
CA LYS A 181 -5.57 12.83 3.43
C LYS A 181 -6.17 11.52 2.93
N THR A 182 -7.50 11.46 2.81
CA THR A 182 -8.20 10.32 2.22
C THR A 182 -7.96 10.28 0.72
N LEU A 183 -7.59 9.11 0.18
CA LEU A 183 -7.38 8.85 -1.23
C LEU A 183 -8.34 7.78 -1.75
N ASN A 184 -8.37 7.58 -3.06
CA ASN A 184 -9.18 6.55 -3.71
C ASN A 184 -8.30 5.53 -4.43
N ASP A 185 -8.53 4.25 -4.16
CA ASP A 185 -7.94 3.15 -4.91
C ASP A 185 -8.73 2.89 -6.19
N ILE A 186 -8.09 2.34 -7.21
CA ILE A 186 -8.73 2.04 -8.49
C ILE A 186 -9.24 0.61 -8.48
N ASP A 187 -10.50 0.40 -8.15
CA ASP A 187 -11.11 -0.93 -8.08
C ASP A 187 -12.26 -1.15 -9.06
N THR A 188 -12.93 -0.09 -9.47
CA THR A 188 -14.09 -0.11 -10.35
C THR A 188 -13.92 0.80 -11.57
N ILE A 189 -14.84 0.69 -12.54
CA ILE A 189 -14.86 1.60 -13.69
C ILE A 189 -15.21 3.04 -13.28
N GLU A 190 -15.95 3.22 -12.21
CA GLU A 190 -16.29 4.52 -11.63
C GLU A 190 -15.06 5.22 -11.08
N ASP A 191 -14.14 4.48 -10.46
CA ASP A 191 -12.85 5.01 -9.95
C ASP A 191 -11.99 5.49 -11.12
N LEU A 192 -11.88 4.72 -12.20
CA LEU A 192 -11.17 5.14 -13.41
C LEU A 192 -11.75 6.41 -14.03
N LYS A 193 -13.09 6.48 -14.17
CA LYS A 193 -13.76 7.67 -14.70
C LYS A 193 -13.58 8.91 -13.81
N ALA A 194 -13.41 8.71 -12.50
CA ALA A 194 -13.14 9.80 -11.59
C ALA A 194 -11.75 10.43 -11.81
N LEU A 195 -10.78 9.69 -12.36
CA LEU A 195 -9.42 10.19 -12.68
C LEU A 195 -9.41 11.26 -13.77
N ASP A 196 -10.34 11.25 -14.72
CA ASP A 196 -10.47 12.28 -15.78
C ASP A 196 -10.66 13.69 -15.20
N LYS A 197 -11.00 13.81 -13.91
CA LYS A 197 -11.14 15.07 -13.19
C LYS A 197 -9.83 15.62 -12.62
N PHE A 198 -8.72 14.83 -12.68
CA PHE A 198 -7.42 15.23 -12.17
C PHE A 198 -6.46 15.57 -13.32
N PRO A 199 -6.31 16.86 -13.70
CA PRO A 199 -5.59 17.29 -14.91
C PRO A 199 -4.09 16.97 -14.94
N HIS A 200 -3.48 16.60 -13.79
CA HIS A 200 -2.06 16.28 -13.70
C HIS A 200 -1.73 14.80 -13.94
N GLN A 201 -2.76 13.95 -14.09
CA GLN A 201 -2.62 12.50 -14.33
C GLN A 201 -3.24 12.06 -15.67
N LYS A 202 -3.58 13.02 -16.53
CA LYS A 202 -3.98 12.73 -17.91
C LYS A 202 -2.80 12.16 -18.70
N ASN A 203 -2.59 10.87 -18.55
CA ASN A 203 -1.97 10.09 -19.61
C ASN A 203 -3.13 9.57 -20.49
N GLU A 204 -3.18 10.03 -21.73
CA GLU A 204 -4.16 9.63 -22.77
C GLU A 204 -4.16 8.12 -23.05
N ASP A 205 -3.34 7.34 -22.33
CA ASP A 205 -3.06 5.93 -22.57
C ASP A 205 -3.69 4.96 -21.54
N TRP A 206 -4.69 5.38 -20.75
CA TRP A 206 -5.34 4.48 -19.79
C TRP A 206 -6.40 3.57 -20.41
N PHE A 207 -6.90 3.88 -21.63
CA PHE A 207 -7.91 3.12 -22.37
C PHE A 207 -7.37 2.60 -23.70
#